data_78310d49332342e77068283bcb4ef824
#
_entry.id   78310d49332342e77068283bcb4ef824
#
_cell.length_a   1.000
_cell.length_b   1.000
_cell.length_c   1.000
_cell.angle_alpha   90.00
_cell.angle_beta   90.00
_cell.angle_gamma   90.00
#
_symmetry.space_group_name_H-M   'P 1'
#
loop_
_entity.id
_entity.type
_entity.pdbx_description
1 polymer ?
#
loop_
_entity_poly.entity_id
_entity_poly.type
_entity_poly.pdbx_seq_one_letter_code
_entity_poly.pdbx_strand_id
1 'polypeptide(L)'
;MQLIDSDPLWQKLDAAFRTIKGVADRTVARLIAELPEIGTLSNKAAAKLAGLAPIARDSGKLAGKRPVRGGRSGIRSILFVVADVVRRYDRDFADCHRRLTEAGKPKKLIRVALARKLLVRLNAKARDARCQFANPA
;
A
#
# COMPACT_ATOMS: atom_id res chain seq x y z
N MET A 1 3.62 -5.28 19.93
CA MET A 1 3.30 -3.88 19.63
C MET A 1 4.01 -2.89 20.52
N GLN A 2 4.68 -3.36 21.52
CA GLN A 2 5.38 -2.45 22.41
C GLN A 2 6.45 -1.63 21.72
N LEU A 3 7.13 -2.22 20.73
CA LEU A 3 8.17 -1.49 20.01
C LEU A 3 7.59 -0.32 19.25
N ILE A 4 6.41 -0.49 18.68
CA ILE A 4 5.74 0.59 17.95
C ILE A 4 5.28 1.66 18.91
N ASP A 5 4.73 1.27 20.03
CA ASP A 5 4.21 2.21 21.00
C ASP A 5 5.30 3.07 21.62
N SER A 6 6.51 2.55 21.71
CA SER A 6 7.60 3.28 22.34
C SER A 6 8.43 4.14 21.39
N ASP A 7 8.27 3.97 20.08
CA ASP A 7 9.04 4.71 19.09
C ASP A 7 8.24 5.91 18.57
N PRO A 8 8.71 7.15 18.79
CA PRO A 8 7.95 8.33 18.35
C PRO A 8 7.65 8.38 16.86
N LEU A 9 8.58 7.95 16.03
CA LEU A 9 8.33 7.93 14.58
C LEU A 9 7.25 6.94 14.24
N TRP A 10 7.31 5.76 14.84
CA TRP A 10 6.30 4.73 14.58
C TRP A 10 4.93 5.17 15.06
N GLN A 11 4.87 5.90 16.17
CA GLN A 11 3.60 6.45 16.64
C GLN A 11 3.01 7.43 15.63
N LYS A 12 3.84 8.25 15.01
CA LYS A 12 3.37 9.18 13.99
C LYS A 12 2.89 8.44 12.75
N LEU A 13 3.60 7.42 12.34
CA LEU A 13 3.19 6.60 11.20
C LEU A 13 1.87 5.89 11.50
N ASP A 14 1.75 5.36 12.69
CA ASP A 14 0.52 4.68 13.13
C ASP A 14 -0.67 5.65 13.04
N ALA A 15 -0.52 6.83 13.61
CA ALA A 15 -1.58 7.83 13.58
C ALA A 15 -1.94 8.22 12.15
N ALA A 16 -0.94 8.39 11.30
CA ALA A 16 -1.17 8.77 9.91
C ALA A 16 -1.94 7.69 9.15
N PHE A 17 -1.58 6.43 9.34
CA PHE A 17 -2.23 5.34 8.64
C PHE A 17 -3.67 5.14 9.11
N ARG A 18 -3.94 5.40 10.38
CA ARG A 18 -5.29 5.23 10.92
C ARG A 18 -6.26 6.27 10.41
N THR A 19 -5.78 7.33 9.78
CA THR A 19 -6.69 8.32 9.17
C THR A 19 -7.43 7.73 7.98
N ILE A 20 -6.98 6.61 7.46
CA ILE A 20 -7.68 5.92 6.37
C ILE A 20 -8.65 4.93 7.01
N LYS A 21 -9.94 5.16 6.83
CA LYS A 21 -10.95 4.24 7.36
C LYS A 21 -10.80 2.87 6.72
N GLY A 22 -10.73 1.86 7.55
CA GLY A 22 -10.52 0.50 7.10
C GLY A 22 -9.13 -0.04 7.42
N VAL A 23 -8.23 0.84 7.83
CA VAL A 23 -6.88 0.44 8.23
C VAL A 23 -6.87 0.27 9.75
N ALA A 24 -6.69 -0.95 10.20
CA ALA A 24 -6.74 -1.31 11.61
C ALA A 24 -5.34 -1.50 12.20
N ASP A 25 -5.30 -1.64 13.53
CA ASP A 25 -4.05 -1.79 14.28
C ASP A 25 -3.14 -2.86 13.71
N ARG A 26 -3.71 -4.02 13.45
CA ARG A 26 -2.94 -5.16 12.97
C ARG A 26 -2.32 -4.86 11.61
N THR A 27 -3.07 -4.18 10.75
CA THR A 27 -2.58 -3.78 9.44
C THR A 27 -1.41 -2.82 9.58
N VAL A 28 -1.54 -1.83 10.44
CA VAL A 28 -0.48 -0.86 10.66
C VAL A 28 0.78 -1.56 11.14
N ALA A 29 0.63 -2.45 12.11
CA ALA A 29 1.78 -3.19 12.65
C ALA A 29 2.49 -3.99 11.57
N ARG A 30 1.72 -4.67 10.71
CA ARG A 30 2.29 -5.48 9.63
C ARG A 30 2.96 -4.59 8.58
N LEU A 31 2.34 -3.47 8.24
CA LEU A 31 2.92 -2.53 7.28
C LEU A 31 4.27 -2.03 7.78
N ILE A 32 4.32 -1.62 9.01
CA ILE A 32 5.54 -1.08 9.58
C ILE A 32 6.62 -2.15 9.68
N ALA A 33 6.23 -3.37 10.05
CA ALA A 33 7.19 -4.46 10.20
C ALA A 33 7.76 -4.92 8.86
N GLU A 34 6.92 -5.00 7.83
CA GLU A 34 7.35 -5.56 6.55
C GLU A 34 7.74 -4.51 5.52
N LEU A 35 7.36 -3.26 5.73
CA LEU A 35 7.73 -2.17 4.84
C LEU A 35 8.15 -0.95 5.65
N PRO A 36 9.22 -1.10 6.44
CA PRO A 36 9.64 0.00 7.33
C PRO A 36 10.14 1.22 6.58
N GLU A 37 10.53 1.07 5.33
CA GLU A 37 11.00 2.18 4.50
C GLU A 37 9.86 2.99 3.86
N ILE A 38 8.61 2.65 4.17
CA ILE A 38 7.47 3.38 3.61
C ILE A 38 7.56 4.86 3.95
N GLY A 39 7.27 5.70 2.97
CA GLY A 39 7.41 7.14 3.10
C GLY A 39 8.76 7.67 2.65
N THR A 40 9.75 6.79 2.46
CA THR A 40 11.07 7.18 1.96
C THR A 40 11.28 6.78 0.51
N LEU A 41 10.32 6.05 -0.06
CA LEU A 41 10.42 5.52 -1.40
C LEU A 41 9.51 6.27 -2.35
N SER A 42 9.87 6.24 -3.65
CA SER A 42 8.93 6.69 -4.65
C SER A 42 7.75 5.72 -4.71
N ASN A 43 6.64 6.16 -5.27
CA ASN A 43 5.49 5.28 -5.43
C ASN A 43 5.84 4.04 -6.24
N LYS A 44 6.67 4.22 -7.25
CA LYS A 44 7.09 3.12 -8.11
C LYS A 44 7.92 2.10 -7.34
N ALA A 45 8.87 2.58 -6.54
CA ALA A 45 9.71 1.69 -5.74
C ALA A 45 8.89 0.96 -4.68
N ALA A 46 7.95 1.66 -4.05
CA ALA A 46 7.08 1.05 -3.05
C ALA A 46 6.21 -0.04 -3.67
N ALA A 47 5.65 0.23 -4.84
CA ALA A 47 4.83 -0.76 -5.54
C ALA A 47 5.65 -1.99 -5.91
N LYS A 48 6.89 -1.80 -6.29
CA LYS A 48 7.76 -2.90 -6.63
C LYS A 48 8.06 -3.78 -5.43
N LEU A 49 8.35 -3.17 -4.29
CA LEU A 49 8.60 -3.93 -3.06
C LEU A 49 7.37 -4.69 -2.61
N ALA A 50 6.20 -4.12 -2.79
CA ALA A 50 4.96 -4.77 -2.40
C ALA A 50 4.48 -5.80 -3.42
N GLY A 51 5.18 -5.94 -4.54
CA GLY A 51 4.78 -6.89 -5.57
C GLY A 51 3.57 -6.44 -6.36
N LEU A 52 3.33 -5.14 -6.45
CA LEU A 52 2.18 -4.57 -7.16
C LEU A 52 2.57 -3.82 -8.42
N ALA A 53 3.85 -3.74 -8.73
CA ALA A 53 4.29 -3.07 -9.95
C ALA A 53 3.88 -3.89 -11.16
N PRO A 54 3.50 -3.24 -12.25
CA PRO A 54 3.18 -3.98 -13.45
C PRO A 54 4.42 -4.68 -13.98
N ILE A 55 4.22 -5.87 -14.52
CA ILE A 55 5.30 -6.62 -15.13
C ILE A 55 5.61 -5.96 -16.47
N ALA A 56 6.90 -5.81 -16.75
CA ALA A 56 7.32 -5.20 -18.01
C ALA A 56 6.92 -6.07 -19.19
N ARG A 57 6.06 -5.55 -20.01
CA ARG A 57 5.57 -6.32 -21.13
C ARG A 57 6.48 -6.31 -22.32
N ASP A 58 7.25 -5.28 -22.46
CA ASP A 58 8.20 -5.14 -23.54
C ASP A 58 9.23 -6.23 -23.51
N SER A 59 9.55 -6.75 -22.36
CA SER A 59 10.43 -7.89 -22.27
C SER A 59 9.63 -9.13 -21.93
N GLY A 60 8.50 -9.28 -22.57
CA GLY A 60 7.51 -10.26 -22.20
C GLY A 60 8.02 -11.67 -22.03
N LYS A 61 8.93 -12.10 -22.85
CA LYS A 61 9.41 -13.47 -22.72
C LYS A 61 10.06 -13.73 -21.40
N LEU A 62 11.00 -12.88 -21.03
CA LEU A 62 11.70 -13.04 -19.78
C LEU A 62 10.80 -12.69 -18.61
N ALA A 63 10.02 -11.65 -18.78
CA ALA A 63 9.10 -11.25 -17.74
C ALA A 63 8.08 -12.34 -17.46
N GLY A 64 7.63 -13.02 -18.50
CA GLY A 64 6.68 -14.11 -18.31
C GLY A 64 7.24 -15.26 -17.52
N LYS A 65 8.53 -15.47 -17.61
CA LYS A 65 9.17 -16.54 -16.89
C LYS A 65 9.60 -16.15 -15.51
N ARG A 66 9.62 -14.88 -15.24
CA ARG A 66 9.98 -14.40 -13.93
C ARG A 66 8.76 -13.94 -13.21
N PRO A 67 8.19 -14.79 -12.39
CA PRO A 67 7.14 -14.32 -11.53
C PRO A 67 7.72 -13.20 -10.67
N VAL A 68 6.87 -12.32 -10.23
CA VAL A 68 7.30 -11.20 -9.41
C VAL A 68 7.94 -11.75 -8.16
N ARG A 69 9.24 -11.57 -8.06
CA ARG A 69 9.95 -12.11 -6.93
C ARG A 69 10.41 -11.09 -5.96
N GLY A 70 10.55 -9.87 -6.41
CA GLY A 70 11.01 -8.80 -5.54
C GLY A 70 9.98 -8.38 -4.53
N GLY A 71 8.73 -8.79 -4.69
CA GLY A 71 7.70 -8.37 -3.80
C GLY A 71 7.71 -9.11 -2.47
N ARG A 72 7.26 -8.43 -1.44
CA ARG A 72 7.09 -9.02 -0.13
C ARG A 72 5.67 -9.54 -0.05
N SER A 73 5.49 -10.84 -0.19
CA SER A 73 4.18 -11.44 -0.35
C SER A 73 3.22 -11.15 0.80
N GLY A 74 3.75 -11.04 2.01
CA GLY A 74 2.92 -10.72 3.16
C GLY A 74 2.24 -9.36 3.02
N ILE A 75 2.98 -8.37 2.56
CA ILE A 75 2.47 -7.03 2.35
C ILE A 75 1.42 -7.03 1.24
N ARG A 76 1.70 -7.74 0.15
CA ARG A 76 0.76 -7.77 -0.96
C ARG A 76 -0.60 -8.32 -0.54
N SER A 77 -0.59 -9.42 0.21
CA SER A 77 -1.82 -10.03 0.69
C SER A 77 -2.60 -9.09 1.60
N ILE A 78 -1.90 -8.41 2.50
CA ILE A 78 -2.53 -7.46 3.40
C ILE A 78 -3.16 -6.31 2.62
N LEU A 79 -2.44 -5.78 1.64
CA LEU A 79 -2.95 -4.67 0.86
C LEU A 79 -4.20 -5.07 0.06
N PHE A 80 -4.25 -6.29 -0.45
CA PHE A 80 -5.45 -6.77 -1.13
C PHE A 80 -6.66 -6.77 -0.20
N VAL A 81 -6.49 -7.33 0.98
CA VAL A 81 -7.60 -7.43 1.94
C VAL A 81 -8.02 -6.05 2.43
N VAL A 82 -7.06 -5.22 2.78
CA VAL A 82 -7.36 -3.90 3.34
C VAL A 82 -7.96 -2.99 2.30
N ALA A 83 -7.47 -3.03 1.06
CA ALA A 83 -8.04 -2.21 0.00
C ALA A 83 -9.50 -2.56 -0.25
N ASP A 84 -9.85 -3.84 -0.14
CA ASP A 84 -11.22 -4.27 -0.29
C ASP A 84 -12.11 -3.71 0.82
N VAL A 85 -11.58 -3.59 2.02
CA VAL A 85 -12.32 -2.98 3.12
C VAL A 85 -12.40 -1.46 2.92
N VAL A 86 -11.29 -0.83 2.54
CA VAL A 86 -11.24 0.62 2.38
C VAL A 86 -12.24 1.10 1.33
N ARG A 87 -12.44 0.37 0.24
CA ARG A 87 -13.38 0.77 -0.79
C ARG A 87 -14.81 0.90 -0.29
N ARG A 88 -15.10 0.30 0.84
CA ARG A 88 -16.44 0.38 1.43
C ARG A 88 -16.66 1.68 2.20
N TYR A 89 -15.58 2.34 2.58
CA TYR A 89 -15.65 3.55 3.40
C TYR A 89 -15.11 4.79 2.70
N ASP A 90 -14.30 4.62 1.67
CA ASP A 90 -13.64 5.73 0.98
C ASP A 90 -14.23 5.86 -0.42
N ARG A 91 -14.75 7.06 -0.72
CA ARG A 91 -15.41 7.31 -1.99
C ARG A 91 -14.48 7.13 -3.18
N ASP A 92 -13.24 7.58 -3.06
CA ASP A 92 -12.29 7.46 -4.17
C ASP A 92 -12.04 6.00 -4.53
N PHE A 93 -11.93 5.16 -3.52
CA PHE A 93 -11.72 3.73 -3.73
C PHE A 93 -12.98 3.07 -4.28
N ALA A 94 -14.13 3.47 -3.77
CA ALA A 94 -15.41 2.95 -4.27
C ALA A 94 -15.61 3.32 -5.73
N ASP A 95 -15.31 4.57 -6.09
CA ASP A 95 -15.45 5.04 -7.47
C ASP A 95 -14.48 4.32 -8.40
N CYS A 96 -13.26 4.11 -7.95
CA CYS A 96 -12.28 3.38 -8.73
C CYS A 96 -12.76 1.95 -8.99
N HIS A 97 -13.25 1.28 -7.96
CA HIS A 97 -13.77 -0.08 -8.07
C HIS A 97 -14.93 -0.12 -9.06
N ARG A 98 -15.88 0.79 -8.92
CA ARG A 98 -17.05 0.84 -9.79
C ARG A 98 -16.63 1.09 -11.24
N ARG A 99 -15.76 2.06 -11.46
CA ARG A 99 -15.33 2.42 -12.81
C ARG A 99 -14.64 1.24 -13.52
N LEU A 100 -13.78 0.55 -12.81
CA LEU A 100 -13.10 -0.60 -13.40
C LEU A 100 -14.04 -1.76 -13.63
N THR A 101 -15.00 -1.96 -12.73
CA THR A 101 -15.99 -3.00 -12.89
C THR A 101 -16.87 -2.72 -14.11
N GLU A 102 -17.32 -1.50 -14.27
CA GLU A 102 -18.16 -1.12 -15.40
C GLU A 102 -17.40 -1.21 -16.72
N ALA A 103 -16.09 -1.00 -16.67
CA ALA A 103 -15.24 -1.14 -17.86
C ALA A 103 -14.98 -2.60 -18.22
N GLY A 104 -15.48 -3.54 -17.44
CA GLY A 104 -15.32 -4.94 -17.73
C GLY A 104 -13.96 -5.51 -17.39
N LYS A 105 -13.21 -4.84 -16.53
CA LYS A 105 -11.88 -5.33 -16.17
C LYS A 105 -11.97 -6.57 -15.29
N PRO A 106 -11.02 -7.52 -15.41
CA PRO A 106 -11.00 -8.71 -14.58
C PRO A 106 -10.89 -8.36 -13.09
N LYS A 107 -11.49 -9.19 -12.26
CA LYS A 107 -11.45 -8.97 -10.82
C LYS A 107 -10.03 -8.88 -10.28
N LYS A 108 -9.14 -9.69 -10.82
CA LYS A 108 -7.76 -9.68 -10.39
C LYS A 108 -7.09 -8.34 -10.65
N LEU A 109 -7.35 -7.76 -11.81
CA LEU A 109 -6.79 -6.46 -12.17
C LEU A 109 -7.34 -5.38 -11.26
N ILE A 110 -8.64 -5.44 -10.96
CA ILE A 110 -9.27 -4.47 -10.06
C ILE A 110 -8.63 -4.55 -8.67
N ARG A 111 -8.40 -5.75 -8.19
CA ARG A 111 -7.78 -5.97 -6.90
C ARG A 111 -6.40 -5.35 -6.82
N VAL A 112 -5.58 -5.58 -7.83
CA VAL A 112 -4.23 -5.02 -7.88
C VAL A 112 -4.30 -3.50 -7.95
N ALA A 113 -5.21 -2.95 -8.74
CA ALA A 113 -5.34 -1.52 -8.88
C ALA A 113 -5.71 -0.85 -7.55
N LEU A 114 -6.64 -1.45 -6.81
CA LEU A 114 -7.04 -0.91 -5.52
C LEU A 114 -5.93 -1.03 -4.48
N ALA A 115 -5.22 -2.16 -4.49
CA ALA A 115 -4.11 -2.36 -3.57
C ALA A 115 -3.00 -1.33 -3.85
N ARG A 116 -2.72 -1.09 -5.11
CA ARG A 116 -1.71 -0.09 -5.49
C ARG A 116 -2.15 1.31 -5.09
N LYS A 117 -3.42 1.64 -5.28
CA LYS A 117 -3.96 2.92 -4.86
C LYS A 117 -3.81 3.11 -3.36
N LEU A 118 -4.08 2.08 -2.60
CA LEU A 118 -3.91 2.12 -1.16
C LEU A 118 -2.45 2.32 -0.77
N LEU A 119 -1.56 1.58 -1.40
CA LEU A 119 -0.13 1.70 -1.12
C LEU A 119 0.38 3.11 -1.41
N VAL A 120 -0.05 3.70 -2.53
CA VAL A 120 0.34 5.07 -2.87
C VAL A 120 -0.13 6.04 -1.80
N ARG A 121 -1.35 5.86 -1.32
CA ARG A 121 -1.88 6.72 -0.27
C ARG A 121 -1.15 6.54 1.05
N LEU A 122 -0.86 5.29 1.41
CA LEU A 122 -0.09 5.01 2.61
C LEU A 122 1.30 5.61 2.53
N ASN A 123 1.94 5.48 1.38
CA ASN A 123 3.28 6.03 1.17
C ASN A 123 3.29 7.55 1.32
N ALA A 124 2.26 8.21 0.78
CA ALA A 124 2.14 9.66 0.92
C ALA A 124 1.94 10.08 2.37
N LYS A 125 1.07 9.37 3.08
CA LYS A 125 0.84 9.67 4.50
C LYS A 125 2.09 9.43 5.33
N ALA A 126 2.84 8.38 5.02
CA ALA A 126 4.08 8.09 5.71
C ALA A 126 5.12 9.18 5.43
N ARG A 127 5.18 9.65 4.19
CA ARG A 127 6.09 10.73 3.83
C ARG A 127 5.79 12.00 4.62
N ASP A 128 4.51 12.35 4.72
CA ASP A 128 4.09 13.51 5.47
C ASP A 128 4.41 13.36 6.96
N ALA A 129 4.18 12.20 7.51
CA ALA A 129 4.46 11.93 8.91
C ALA A 129 5.95 12.04 9.20
N ARG A 130 6.78 11.52 8.30
CA ARG A 130 8.23 11.61 8.45
C ARG A 130 8.72 13.05 8.34
N CYS A 131 8.13 13.81 7.44
CA CYS A 131 8.44 15.22 7.30
C CYS A 131 8.12 15.97 8.58
N GLN A 132 6.95 15.75 9.14
CA GLN A 132 6.55 16.40 10.38
C GLN A 132 7.44 15.97 11.55
N PHE A 133 7.86 14.73 11.56
CA PHE A 133 8.72 14.22 12.60
C PHE A 133 10.11 14.87 12.53
N ALA A 134 10.64 15.06 11.33
CA ALA A 134 11.95 15.66 11.13
C ALA A 134 11.93 17.18 11.38
N ASN A 135 10.79 17.82 11.06
CA ASN A 135 10.63 19.27 11.20
C ASN A 135 9.37 19.58 12.00
N PRO A 136 9.44 19.44 13.31
CA PRO A 136 8.25 19.55 14.15
C PRO A 136 7.75 20.98 14.35
N ALA A 137 8.33 21.95 13.74
CA ALA A 137 7.90 23.34 13.90
C ALA A 137 6.38 23.52 13.75
#